data_bbaef4d241077031969188dc11b92624
#
_entry.id   bbaef4d241077031969188dc11b92624
#
_cell.length_a   1.000
_cell.length_b   1.000
_cell.length_c   1.000
_cell.angle_alpha   90.00
_cell.angle_beta   90.00
_cell.angle_gamma   90.00
#
_symmetry.space_group_name_H-M   'P 1'
#
loop_
_entity.id
_entity.type
_entity.pdbx_description
1 polymer ?
#
loop_
_entity_poly.entity_id
_entity_poly.type
_entity_poly.pdbx_seq_one_letter_code
_entity_poly.pdbx_strand_id
1 'polypeptide(L)'
;LYAFYYLAGYKDFSLNEIKNFRGLHSKAAGHPESYMYEAIETTTGPLGQGFGNAVGMAIAQKKHEAQAGAQVCDYKVYCIVGDGCLMEGISYEAASIAGHLKLDNLIIIFDDNGISIDGQTNLAVSEDHLAKFKALGFEVEAVDGHDFDQIRGALARAQKAQKPYFIACKTIIGKGVNIKAGTEKAHGSPLGGAEIEELKD
;
A
#
# COMPACT_ATOMS: atom_id res chain seq x y z
N LEU A 1 6.62 1.51 -5.13
CA LEU A 1 6.74 0.15 -5.67
C LEU A 1 8.09 -0.06 -6.34
N TYR A 2 8.44 0.68 -7.42
CA TYR A 2 9.67 0.45 -8.18
C TYR A 2 10.96 0.70 -7.38
N ALA A 3 10.99 1.70 -6.50
CA ALA A 3 12.10 1.91 -5.59
C ALA A 3 12.28 0.72 -4.63
N PHE A 4 11.18 0.14 -4.16
CA PHE A 4 11.20 -1.07 -3.35
C PHE A 4 11.79 -2.26 -4.13
N TYR A 5 11.36 -2.48 -5.37
CA TYR A 5 11.93 -3.55 -6.21
C TYR A 5 13.43 -3.35 -6.47
N TYR A 6 13.86 -2.11 -6.74
CA TYR A 6 15.28 -1.81 -6.89
C TYR A 6 16.08 -2.14 -5.63
N LEU A 7 15.62 -1.69 -4.46
CA LEU A 7 16.28 -1.94 -3.18
C LEU A 7 16.27 -3.43 -2.80
N ALA A 8 15.24 -4.16 -3.19
CA ALA A 8 15.12 -5.61 -2.98
C ALA A 8 15.96 -6.43 -4.00
N GLY A 9 16.60 -5.79 -4.97
CA GLY A 9 17.49 -6.45 -5.93
C GLY A 9 16.81 -7.09 -7.14
N TYR A 10 15.56 -6.71 -7.44
CA TYR A 10 14.88 -7.18 -8.65
C TYR A 10 15.55 -6.61 -9.91
N LYS A 11 15.97 -7.50 -10.81
CA LYS A 11 16.76 -7.15 -12.00
C LYS A 11 16.02 -6.29 -13.01
N ASP A 12 14.69 -6.37 -13.05
CA ASP A 12 13.86 -5.60 -13.98
C ASP A 12 13.86 -4.12 -13.69
N PHE A 13 14.09 -3.72 -12.42
CA PHE A 13 13.99 -2.33 -11.98
C PHE A 13 15.34 -1.77 -11.55
N SER A 14 16.20 -1.50 -12.55
CA SER A 14 17.47 -0.80 -12.32
C SER A 14 17.26 0.67 -11.97
N LEU A 15 18.31 1.32 -11.45
CA LEU A 15 18.26 2.76 -11.19
C LEU A 15 17.94 3.58 -12.47
N ASN A 16 18.37 3.12 -13.63
CA ASN A 16 18.05 3.77 -14.90
C ASN A 16 16.57 3.67 -15.24
N GLU A 17 15.93 2.53 -14.96
CA GLU A 17 14.48 2.39 -15.13
C GLU A 17 13.71 3.32 -14.19
N ILE A 18 14.16 3.47 -12.93
CA ILE A 18 13.55 4.40 -11.97
C ILE A 18 13.71 5.85 -12.45
N LYS A 19 14.90 6.23 -12.96
CA LYS A 19 15.13 7.57 -13.52
C LYS A 19 14.22 7.87 -14.72
N ASN A 20 13.79 6.84 -15.44
CA ASN A 20 12.88 6.96 -16.59
C ASN A 20 11.41 6.71 -16.18
N PHE A 21 11.07 6.88 -14.91
CA PHE A 21 9.70 6.69 -14.40
C PHE A 21 8.66 7.44 -15.23
N ARG A 22 7.62 6.73 -15.68
CA ARG A 22 6.56 7.23 -16.58
C ARG A 22 7.03 7.67 -17.97
N GLY A 23 8.28 7.43 -18.32
CA GLY A 23 8.76 7.64 -19.69
C GLY A 23 8.09 6.66 -20.66
N LEU A 24 7.99 7.06 -21.94
CA LEU A 24 7.45 6.17 -22.97
C LEU A 24 8.29 4.89 -23.06
N HIS A 25 7.65 3.73 -23.03
CA HIS A 25 8.27 2.40 -23.01
C HIS A 25 9.14 2.09 -21.77
N SER A 26 9.09 2.92 -20.71
CA SER A 26 9.77 2.61 -19.46
C SER A 26 9.14 1.41 -18.77
N LYS A 27 9.99 0.57 -18.14
CA LYS A 27 9.53 -0.50 -17.24
C LYS A 27 8.83 0.06 -16.01
N ALA A 28 9.23 1.24 -15.53
CA ALA A 28 8.61 1.95 -14.43
C ALA A 28 7.42 2.78 -14.94
N ALA A 29 6.39 2.13 -15.42
CA ALA A 29 5.17 2.75 -15.91
C ALA A 29 4.39 3.46 -14.77
N GLY A 30 3.53 4.43 -15.13
CA GLY A 30 2.67 5.12 -14.17
C GLY A 30 1.71 4.19 -13.42
N HIS A 31 1.24 3.14 -14.10
CA HIS A 31 0.49 2.03 -13.52
C HIS A 31 1.29 0.74 -13.77
N PRO A 32 1.62 -0.05 -12.73
CA PRO A 32 2.33 -1.30 -12.91
C PRO A 32 1.45 -2.35 -13.60
N GLU A 33 2.05 -3.12 -14.50
CA GLU A 33 1.36 -4.08 -15.35
C GLU A 33 1.94 -5.50 -15.15
N SER A 34 1.18 -6.39 -14.51
CA SER A 34 1.64 -7.74 -14.13
C SER A 34 2.00 -8.63 -15.31
N TYR A 35 1.40 -8.42 -16.50
CA TYR A 35 1.71 -9.19 -17.69
C TYR A 35 3.03 -8.77 -18.37
N MET A 36 3.61 -7.64 -17.95
CA MET A 36 4.85 -7.12 -18.56
C MET A 36 6.10 -7.59 -17.81
N TYR A 37 6.02 -7.76 -16.50
CA TYR A 37 7.19 -8.04 -15.66
C TYR A 37 6.84 -9.00 -14.53
N GLU A 38 7.67 -10.01 -14.33
CA GLU A 38 7.48 -11.06 -13.33
C GLU A 38 7.42 -10.51 -11.88
N ALA A 39 8.14 -9.43 -11.61
CA ALA A 39 8.16 -8.79 -10.30
C ALA A 39 6.82 -8.11 -9.92
N ILE A 40 5.96 -7.83 -10.89
CA ILE A 40 4.67 -7.17 -10.66
C ILE A 40 3.58 -8.23 -10.50
N GLU A 41 3.17 -8.48 -9.28
CA GLU A 41 2.21 -9.54 -8.92
C GLU A 41 0.78 -9.25 -9.41
N THR A 42 0.41 -7.97 -9.51
CA THR A 42 -0.91 -7.55 -9.98
C THR A 42 -0.87 -6.19 -10.65
N THR A 43 -1.67 -6.03 -11.71
CA THR A 43 -1.91 -4.73 -12.34
C THR A 43 -2.73 -3.85 -11.41
N THR A 44 -2.23 -2.66 -11.11
CA THR A 44 -2.92 -1.65 -10.30
C THR A 44 -2.93 -0.30 -11.03
N GLY A 45 -3.80 0.59 -10.57
CA GLY A 45 -4.09 1.89 -11.18
C GLY A 45 -5.55 2.25 -10.92
N PRO A 46 -6.53 1.41 -11.32
CA PRO A 46 -7.90 1.52 -10.83
C PRO A 46 -7.93 1.28 -9.31
N LEU A 47 -8.37 2.30 -8.55
CA LEU A 47 -8.35 2.28 -7.09
C LEU A 47 -9.22 1.14 -6.51
N GLY A 48 -8.81 0.57 -5.39
CA GLY A 48 -9.49 -0.53 -4.71
C GLY A 48 -9.27 -1.91 -5.32
N GLN A 49 -8.92 -2.03 -6.60
CA GLN A 49 -8.74 -3.33 -7.25
C GLN A 49 -7.59 -4.14 -6.62
N GLY A 50 -6.46 -3.49 -6.33
CA GLY A 50 -5.33 -4.13 -5.65
C GLY A 50 -5.69 -4.67 -4.27
N PHE A 51 -6.60 -4.00 -3.54
CA PHE A 51 -7.11 -4.50 -2.27
C PHE A 51 -7.88 -5.83 -2.46
N GLY A 52 -8.78 -5.87 -3.43
CA GLY A 52 -9.51 -7.09 -3.79
C GLY A 52 -8.57 -8.24 -4.19
N ASN A 53 -7.54 -7.93 -5.00
CA ASN A 53 -6.52 -8.91 -5.38
C ASN A 53 -5.74 -9.44 -4.17
N ALA A 54 -5.36 -8.58 -3.23
CA ALA A 54 -4.65 -8.99 -2.01
C ALA A 54 -5.50 -9.94 -1.15
N VAL A 55 -6.80 -9.68 -1.02
CA VAL A 55 -7.72 -10.60 -0.34
C VAL A 55 -7.79 -11.94 -1.07
N GLY A 56 -7.89 -11.94 -2.40
CA GLY A 56 -7.84 -13.16 -3.22
C GLY A 56 -6.55 -13.96 -3.03
N MET A 57 -5.39 -13.28 -3.00
CA MET A 57 -4.09 -13.90 -2.74
C MET A 57 -4.01 -14.51 -1.33
N ALA A 58 -4.56 -13.82 -0.33
CA ALA A 58 -4.61 -14.33 1.04
C ALA A 58 -5.50 -15.58 1.16
N ILE A 59 -6.64 -15.62 0.46
CA ILE A 59 -7.49 -16.81 0.38
C ILE A 59 -6.75 -17.96 -0.32
N ALA A 60 -6.06 -17.67 -1.43
CA ALA A 60 -5.30 -18.68 -2.16
C ALA A 60 -4.18 -19.28 -1.30
N GLN A 61 -3.44 -18.45 -0.52
CA GLN A 61 -2.44 -18.94 0.42
C GLN A 61 -3.05 -19.89 1.44
N LYS A 62 -4.17 -19.52 2.09
CA LYS A 62 -4.84 -20.39 3.07
C LYS A 62 -5.31 -21.72 2.47
N LYS A 63 -5.77 -21.69 1.22
CA LYS A 63 -6.13 -22.92 0.50
C LYS A 63 -4.89 -23.80 0.25
N HIS A 64 -3.77 -23.23 -0.20
CA HIS A 64 -2.53 -23.96 -0.44
C HIS A 64 -1.95 -24.51 0.86
N GLU A 65 -1.95 -23.73 1.94
CA GLU A 65 -1.52 -24.17 3.26
C GLU A 65 -2.33 -25.38 3.74
N ALA A 66 -3.66 -25.32 3.58
CA ALA A 66 -4.53 -26.46 3.94
C ALA A 66 -4.29 -27.72 3.11
N GLN A 67 -3.84 -27.58 1.86
CA GLN A 67 -3.58 -28.70 0.96
C GLN A 67 -2.16 -29.28 1.10
N ALA A 68 -1.14 -28.44 1.27
CA ALA A 68 0.27 -28.80 1.23
C ALA A 68 0.97 -28.70 2.60
N GLY A 69 0.33 -28.09 3.57
CA GLY A 69 0.88 -27.82 4.90
C GLY A 69 1.65 -26.50 4.99
N ALA A 70 1.68 -25.92 6.19
CA ALA A 70 2.36 -24.64 6.46
C ALA A 70 3.87 -24.68 6.15
N GLN A 71 4.52 -25.83 6.26
CA GLN A 71 5.94 -25.99 5.90
C GLN A 71 6.21 -25.76 4.39
N VAL A 72 5.19 -25.81 3.55
CA VAL A 72 5.29 -25.58 2.10
C VAL A 72 4.78 -24.20 1.72
N CYS A 73 3.73 -23.73 2.37
CA CYS A 73 3.03 -22.50 2.01
C CYS A 73 2.63 -21.71 3.26
N ASP A 74 3.56 -20.89 3.77
CA ASP A 74 3.35 -19.97 4.89
C ASP A 74 3.90 -18.60 4.52
N TYR A 75 3.13 -17.81 3.76
CA TYR A 75 3.49 -16.44 3.44
C TYR A 75 2.38 -15.46 3.83
N LYS A 76 2.79 -14.24 4.12
CA LYS A 76 1.88 -13.12 4.37
C LYS A 76 1.68 -12.31 3.09
N VAL A 77 0.49 -11.76 2.94
CA VAL A 77 0.13 -10.84 1.86
C VAL A 77 0.09 -9.42 2.44
N TYR A 78 0.89 -8.54 1.86
CA TYR A 78 0.94 -7.12 2.23
C TYR A 78 0.27 -6.29 1.15
N CYS A 79 -0.61 -5.38 1.54
CA CYS A 79 -1.27 -4.47 0.62
C CYS A 79 -1.12 -3.04 1.13
N ILE A 80 -0.51 -2.18 0.32
CA ILE A 80 -0.43 -0.74 0.60
C ILE A 80 -1.61 -0.06 -0.07
N VAL A 81 -2.33 0.76 0.69
CA VAL A 81 -3.51 1.50 0.22
C VAL A 81 -3.40 2.97 0.61
N GLY A 82 -3.91 3.86 -0.23
CA GLY A 82 -4.10 5.27 0.11
C GLY A 82 -5.57 5.57 0.42
N ASP A 83 -5.85 6.82 0.77
CA ASP A 83 -7.21 7.32 1.06
C ASP A 83 -8.19 7.00 -0.07
N GLY A 84 -7.82 7.29 -1.32
CA GLY A 84 -8.67 7.01 -2.48
C GLY A 84 -9.03 5.53 -2.63
N CYS A 85 -8.12 4.62 -2.31
CA CYS A 85 -8.42 3.17 -2.33
C CYS A 85 -9.50 2.81 -1.30
N LEU A 86 -9.51 3.46 -0.14
CA LEU A 86 -10.49 3.22 0.90
C LEU A 86 -11.84 3.93 0.66
N MET A 87 -11.94 4.77 -0.36
CA MET A 87 -13.21 5.34 -0.82
C MET A 87 -13.97 4.41 -1.78
N GLU A 88 -13.28 3.41 -2.34
CA GLU A 88 -13.87 2.47 -3.29
C GLU A 88 -14.72 1.37 -2.60
N GLY A 89 -15.90 1.09 -3.14
CA GLY A 89 -16.82 0.06 -2.59
C GLY A 89 -16.19 -1.31 -2.50
N ILE A 90 -15.42 -1.71 -3.53
CA ILE A 90 -14.74 -3.03 -3.57
C ILE A 90 -13.81 -3.24 -2.37
N SER A 91 -13.18 -2.20 -1.84
CA SER A 91 -12.30 -2.30 -0.68
C SER A 91 -13.07 -2.77 0.57
N TYR A 92 -14.30 -2.30 0.77
CA TYR A 92 -15.13 -2.71 1.90
C TYR A 92 -15.74 -4.08 1.74
N GLU A 93 -16.18 -4.43 0.53
CA GLU A 93 -16.69 -5.76 0.23
C GLU A 93 -15.59 -6.80 0.45
N ALA A 94 -14.37 -6.54 -0.06
CA ALA A 94 -13.21 -7.40 0.14
C ALA A 94 -12.78 -7.46 1.61
N ALA A 95 -12.75 -6.32 2.32
CA ALA A 95 -12.44 -6.30 3.76
C ALA A 95 -13.44 -7.10 4.59
N SER A 96 -14.74 -7.00 4.27
CA SER A 96 -15.78 -7.80 4.94
C SER A 96 -15.53 -9.30 4.79
N ILE A 97 -15.16 -9.75 3.59
CA ILE A 97 -14.80 -11.15 3.33
C ILE A 97 -13.54 -11.53 4.13
N ALA A 98 -12.51 -10.70 4.11
CA ALA A 98 -11.25 -10.96 4.82
C ALA A 98 -11.46 -11.11 6.34
N GLY A 99 -12.24 -10.23 6.93
CA GLY A 99 -12.59 -10.30 8.37
C GLY A 99 -13.44 -11.52 8.70
N HIS A 100 -14.45 -11.84 7.86
CA HIS A 100 -15.28 -13.02 8.03
C HIS A 100 -14.48 -14.33 8.01
N LEU A 101 -13.55 -14.43 7.05
CA LEU A 101 -12.67 -15.59 6.90
C LEU A 101 -11.50 -15.58 7.87
N LYS A 102 -11.30 -14.50 8.65
CA LYS A 102 -10.20 -14.33 9.60
C LYS A 102 -8.83 -14.54 8.93
N LEU A 103 -8.61 -13.89 7.78
CA LEU A 103 -7.38 -14.05 7.01
C LEU A 103 -6.18 -13.44 7.76
N ASP A 104 -5.61 -14.17 8.71
CA ASP A 104 -4.47 -13.77 9.55
C ASP A 104 -3.15 -13.60 8.77
N ASN A 105 -3.16 -13.97 7.51
CA ASN A 105 -2.07 -13.78 6.56
C ASN A 105 -2.19 -12.48 5.73
N LEU A 106 -3.23 -11.66 5.93
CA LEU A 106 -3.44 -10.40 5.24
C LEU A 106 -3.07 -9.21 6.13
N ILE A 107 -2.17 -8.36 5.66
CA ILE A 107 -1.72 -7.14 6.34
C ILE A 107 -1.94 -5.96 5.40
N ILE A 108 -2.82 -5.06 5.79
CA ILE A 108 -3.10 -3.82 5.09
C ILE A 108 -2.30 -2.69 5.73
N ILE A 109 -1.58 -1.94 4.92
CA ILE A 109 -0.81 -0.77 5.32
C ILE A 109 -1.46 0.44 4.66
N PHE A 110 -2.09 1.28 5.46
CA PHE A 110 -2.78 2.48 4.99
C PHE A 110 -1.86 3.69 5.10
N ASP A 111 -1.56 4.31 3.96
CA ASP A 111 -0.88 5.59 3.87
C ASP A 111 -1.88 6.71 4.19
N ASP A 112 -2.04 7.01 5.48
CA ASP A 112 -2.96 8.01 6.02
C ASP A 112 -2.32 9.40 5.96
N ASN A 113 -2.29 9.98 4.77
CA ASN A 113 -1.75 11.32 4.57
C ASN A 113 -2.82 12.42 4.52
N GLY A 114 -4.10 12.06 4.48
CA GLY A 114 -5.23 12.98 4.48
C GLY A 114 -5.38 13.81 3.21
N ILE A 115 -4.73 13.42 2.10
CA ILE A 115 -4.74 14.15 0.83
C ILE A 115 -5.24 13.25 -0.29
N SER A 116 -6.08 13.78 -1.14
CA SER A 116 -6.55 13.19 -2.39
C SER A 116 -6.15 14.08 -3.57
N ILE A 117 -6.65 13.76 -4.78
CA ILE A 117 -6.28 14.45 -6.03
C ILE A 117 -6.52 15.97 -5.96
N ASP A 118 -7.66 16.39 -5.42
CA ASP A 118 -8.11 17.78 -5.47
C ASP A 118 -8.05 18.50 -4.11
N GLY A 119 -7.49 17.87 -3.08
CA GLY A 119 -7.39 18.50 -1.76
C GLY A 119 -7.44 17.51 -0.60
N GLN A 120 -7.84 18.01 0.54
CA GLN A 120 -7.96 17.23 1.77
C GLN A 120 -9.09 16.21 1.68
N THR A 121 -8.89 15.02 2.24
CA THR A 121 -9.87 13.92 2.22
C THR A 121 -11.17 14.27 2.94
N ASN A 122 -11.14 15.17 3.93
CA ASN A 122 -12.32 15.62 4.67
C ASN A 122 -13.37 16.34 3.80
N LEU A 123 -13.02 16.71 2.56
CA LEU A 123 -13.99 17.21 1.58
C LEU A 123 -14.97 16.13 1.10
N ALA A 124 -14.55 14.85 1.16
CA ALA A 124 -15.31 13.73 0.62
C ALA A 124 -15.60 12.63 1.66
N VAL A 125 -14.78 12.50 2.71
CA VAL A 125 -14.83 11.41 3.68
C VAL A 125 -14.73 11.96 5.10
N SER A 126 -15.58 11.45 5.99
CA SER A 126 -15.58 11.74 7.43
C SER A 126 -15.52 10.47 8.29
N GLU A 127 -15.17 9.34 7.69
CA GLU A 127 -15.17 8.03 8.33
C GLU A 127 -13.94 7.82 9.22
N ASP A 128 -14.11 7.13 10.33
CA ASP A 128 -13.02 6.58 11.12
C ASP A 128 -12.64 5.21 10.55
N HIS A 129 -11.57 5.16 9.76
CA HIS A 129 -11.10 3.93 9.14
C HIS A 129 -10.70 2.88 10.16
N LEU A 130 -10.09 3.25 11.30
CA LEU A 130 -9.73 2.29 12.34
C LEU A 130 -10.96 1.64 12.95
N ALA A 131 -11.98 2.44 13.32
CA ALA A 131 -13.23 1.92 13.84
C ALA A 131 -13.95 1.03 12.81
N LYS A 132 -13.93 1.43 11.53
CA LYS A 132 -14.55 0.69 10.44
C LYS A 132 -13.90 -0.68 10.21
N PHE A 133 -12.58 -0.75 10.09
CA PHE A 133 -11.86 -2.00 9.91
C PHE A 133 -11.95 -2.89 11.15
N LYS A 134 -11.95 -2.33 12.35
CA LYS A 134 -12.21 -3.07 13.59
C LYS A 134 -13.58 -3.72 13.59
N ALA A 135 -14.61 -3.01 13.15
CA ALA A 135 -15.98 -3.54 13.02
C ALA A 135 -16.07 -4.66 11.97
N LEU A 136 -15.24 -4.60 10.91
CA LEU A 136 -15.12 -5.64 9.90
C LEU A 136 -14.32 -6.87 10.37
N GLY A 137 -13.78 -6.87 11.60
CA GLY A 137 -13.11 -8.03 12.19
C GLY A 137 -11.59 -8.03 12.07
N PHE A 138 -10.98 -6.92 11.68
CA PHE A 138 -9.52 -6.74 11.67
C PHE A 138 -8.99 -6.43 13.08
N GLU A 139 -7.72 -6.79 13.34
CA GLU A 139 -6.91 -6.09 14.31
C GLU A 139 -6.42 -4.78 13.70
N VAL A 140 -6.44 -3.69 14.47
CA VAL A 140 -6.15 -2.36 13.95
C VAL A 140 -5.15 -1.63 14.82
N GLU A 141 -4.30 -0.84 14.22
CA GLU A 141 -3.28 -0.04 14.89
C GLU A 141 -2.98 1.23 14.11
N ALA A 142 -2.66 2.32 14.81
CA ALA A 142 -2.17 3.55 14.23
C ALA A 142 -0.73 3.80 14.67
N VAL A 143 0.12 4.24 13.73
CA VAL A 143 1.54 4.54 13.96
C VAL A 143 1.94 5.83 13.25
N ASP A 144 3.00 6.47 13.70
CA ASP A 144 3.69 7.47 12.90
C ASP A 144 4.39 6.78 11.72
N GLY A 145 3.90 7.05 10.50
CA GLY A 145 4.41 6.47 9.26
C GLY A 145 5.81 6.98 8.87
N HIS A 146 6.39 7.87 9.65
CA HIS A 146 7.77 8.35 9.49
C HIS A 146 8.70 7.87 10.62
N ASP A 147 8.19 7.12 11.58
CA ASP A 147 8.96 6.48 12.65
C ASP A 147 9.21 5.00 12.31
N PHE A 148 10.44 4.67 11.92
CA PHE A 148 10.81 3.32 11.53
C PHE A 148 10.66 2.28 12.65
N ASP A 149 10.80 2.67 13.90
CA ASP A 149 10.68 1.74 15.03
C ASP A 149 9.21 1.40 15.31
N GLN A 150 8.31 2.38 15.18
CA GLN A 150 6.87 2.16 15.26
C GLN A 150 6.39 1.26 14.12
N ILE A 151 6.81 1.55 12.87
CA ILE A 151 6.46 0.72 11.70
C ILE A 151 6.96 -0.72 11.88
N ARG A 152 8.22 -0.90 12.28
CA ARG A 152 8.80 -2.23 12.50
C ARG A 152 8.06 -2.98 13.60
N GLY A 153 7.71 -2.29 14.70
CA GLY A 153 6.94 -2.86 15.79
C GLY A 153 5.55 -3.31 15.35
N ALA A 154 4.82 -2.48 14.58
CA ALA A 154 3.51 -2.80 14.04
C ALA A 154 3.56 -4.01 13.09
N LEU A 155 4.52 -4.05 12.17
CA LEU A 155 4.71 -5.19 11.27
C LEU A 155 5.01 -6.49 12.04
N ALA A 156 5.83 -6.41 13.10
CA ALA A 156 6.14 -7.57 13.93
C ALA A 156 4.91 -8.10 14.71
N ARG A 157 3.99 -7.22 15.12
CA ARG A 157 2.70 -7.60 15.71
C ARG A 157 1.77 -8.20 14.67
N ALA A 158 1.63 -7.55 13.52
CA ALA A 158 0.78 -8.00 12.42
C ALA A 158 1.14 -9.41 11.93
N GLN A 159 2.44 -9.74 11.86
CA GLN A 159 2.90 -11.09 11.49
C GLN A 159 2.45 -12.20 12.44
N LYS A 160 2.13 -11.86 13.70
CA LYS A 160 1.71 -12.80 14.75
C LYS A 160 0.20 -12.76 15.01
N ALA A 161 -0.51 -11.86 14.34
CA ALA A 161 -1.94 -11.68 14.50
C ALA A 161 -2.71 -12.94 14.08
N GLN A 162 -3.88 -13.14 14.67
CA GLN A 162 -4.79 -14.26 14.37
C GLN A 162 -6.01 -13.81 13.55
N LYS A 163 -5.94 -12.60 13.03
CA LYS A 163 -6.96 -11.95 12.20
C LYS A 163 -6.26 -11.09 11.16
N PRO A 164 -6.94 -10.67 10.08
CA PRO A 164 -6.35 -9.70 9.18
C PRO A 164 -6.00 -8.42 9.95
N TYR A 165 -4.91 -7.78 9.55
CA TYR A 165 -4.34 -6.65 10.27
C TYR A 165 -4.38 -5.38 9.42
N PHE A 166 -4.76 -4.26 10.04
CA PHE A 166 -4.82 -2.95 9.40
C PHE A 166 -3.94 -1.96 10.18
N ILE A 167 -2.90 -1.45 9.53
CA ILE A 167 -1.97 -0.48 10.10
C ILE A 167 -2.23 0.86 9.42
N ALA A 168 -2.76 1.84 10.15
CA ALA A 168 -2.84 3.22 9.68
C ALA A 168 -1.53 3.94 9.97
N CYS A 169 -0.76 4.22 8.92
CA CYS A 169 0.50 4.94 8.99
C CYS A 169 0.25 6.43 8.74
N LYS A 170 0.27 7.25 9.77
CA LYS A 170 0.12 8.70 9.61
C LYS A 170 1.34 9.27 8.91
N THR A 171 1.15 9.84 7.73
CA THR A 171 2.23 10.34 6.89
C THR A 171 1.97 11.77 6.41
N ILE A 172 2.95 12.33 5.76
CA ILE A 172 2.86 13.61 5.07
C ILE A 172 3.20 13.35 3.60
N ILE A 173 2.25 13.55 2.70
CA ILE A 173 2.51 13.45 1.26
C ILE A 173 3.62 14.44 0.88
N GLY A 174 4.61 14.00 0.10
CA GLY A 174 5.74 14.82 -0.29
C GLY A 174 6.64 15.27 0.88
N LYS A 175 6.73 14.47 1.96
CA LYS A 175 7.62 14.80 3.10
C LYS A 175 9.04 15.11 2.64
N GLY A 176 9.59 16.19 3.18
CA GLY A 176 10.91 16.70 2.82
C GLY A 176 10.88 17.83 1.79
N VAL A 177 9.80 17.99 1.04
CA VAL A 177 9.61 19.08 0.07
C VAL A 177 9.05 20.31 0.78
N ASN A 178 9.61 21.50 0.54
CA ASN A 178 9.21 22.70 1.29
C ASN A 178 7.81 23.21 0.95
N ILE A 179 7.46 23.31 -0.33
CA ILE A 179 6.25 24.00 -0.79
C ILE A 179 5.07 23.04 -0.98
N LYS A 180 5.34 21.85 -1.49
CA LYS A 180 4.28 20.89 -1.86
C LYS A 180 3.94 19.87 -0.78
N ALA A 181 4.78 19.73 0.26
CA ALA A 181 4.51 18.80 1.33
C ALA A 181 3.15 19.06 1.99
N GLY A 182 2.39 17.98 2.24
CA GLY A 182 1.08 18.04 2.86
C GLY A 182 -0.02 18.64 1.98
N THR A 183 0.22 18.81 0.67
CA THR A 183 -0.76 19.39 -0.25
C THR A 183 -1.05 18.47 -1.44
N GLU A 184 -2.19 18.69 -2.09
CA GLU A 184 -2.60 18.01 -3.32
C GLU A 184 -1.60 18.20 -4.48
N LYS A 185 -0.78 19.26 -4.43
CA LYS A 185 0.25 19.54 -5.45
C LYS A 185 1.36 18.50 -5.49
N ALA A 186 1.52 17.71 -4.43
CA ALA A 186 2.42 16.56 -4.40
C ALA A 186 1.76 15.29 -4.98
N HIS A 187 0.43 15.27 -5.18
CA HIS A 187 -0.28 14.10 -5.66
C HIS A 187 -0.11 13.92 -7.17
N GLY A 188 0.71 12.95 -7.59
CA GLY A 188 0.87 12.56 -8.99
C GLY A 188 1.58 13.60 -9.89
N SER A 189 2.09 14.68 -9.33
CA SER A 189 2.79 15.75 -10.07
C SER A 189 4.28 15.73 -9.79
N PRO A 190 5.15 16.06 -10.77
CA PRO A 190 6.58 16.20 -10.54
C PRO A 190 6.87 17.35 -9.58
N LEU A 191 7.86 17.18 -8.73
CA LEU A 191 8.23 18.19 -7.74
C LEU A 191 8.76 19.48 -8.41
N GLY A 192 9.54 19.32 -9.47
CA GLY A 192 10.24 20.44 -10.12
C GLY A 192 11.70 20.55 -9.69
N GLY A 193 12.52 21.17 -10.55
CA GLY A 193 13.97 21.19 -10.36
C GLY A 193 14.44 21.90 -9.08
N ALA A 194 13.83 23.03 -8.73
CA ALA A 194 14.20 23.79 -7.54
C ALA A 194 13.95 23.01 -6.24
N GLU A 195 12.77 22.38 -6.09
CA GLU A 195 12.44 21.57 -4.91
C GLU A 195 13.27 20.30 -4.81
N ILE A 196 13.69 19.71 -5.96
CA ILE A 196 14.58 18.55 -5.98
C ILE A 196 15.99 18.92 -5.51
N GLU A 197 16.50 20.10 -5.88
CA GLU A 197 17.81 20.55 -5.40
C GLU A 197 17.80 20.82 -3.89
N GLU A 198 16.75 21.45 -3.37
CA GLU A 198 16.59 21.66 -1.92
C GLU A 198 16.50 20.34 -1.12
N LEU A 199 15.96 19.28 -1.72
CA LEU A 199 15.88 17.96 -1.09
C LEU A 199 17.24 17.24 -0.99
N LYS A 200 18.24 17.66 -1.78
CA LYS A 200 19.56 17.04 -1.79
C LYS A 200 20.51 17.63 -0.74
N ASP A 201 20.24 18.83 -0.26
CA ASP A 201 20.98 19.54 0.78
C ASP A 201 20.54 19.11 2.19
#